data_6d906271188f5cc5a726515b1c8dff74
#
_entry.id   6d906271188f5cc5a726515b1c8dff74
#
_cell.length_a   1.000
_cell.length_b   1.000
_cell.length_c   1.000
_cell.angle_alpha   90.00
_cell.angle_beta   90.00
_cell.angle_gamma   90.00
#
_symmetry.space_group_name_H-M   'P 1'
#
loop_
_entity.id
_entity.type
_entity.pdbx_description
1 polymer ?
#
loop_
_entity_poly.entity_id
_entity_poly.type
_entity_poly.pdbx_seq_one_letter_code
_entity_poly.pdbx_strand_id
1 'polypeptide(L)'
;MAGLFEKDIRLILRNKQMVIVVAFMALMMSFSGSIDMVLPYMTIFGTIFSVSTISFDEADNGYSYIMTLPVTYKDYVYEKYMFCTAGGIAAGLVTMVFFLIGTGIRGTAVVTSDILMAAVTVLPLIVIIESFLIPVQLRFGNSKSRIFIMILIGAVIASVYVIDRVVGDVEQKAAEVI
;
A
#
# COMPACT_ATOMS: atom_id res chain seq x y z
N MET A 1 -2.76 -3.19 -23.47
CA MET A 1 -3.21 -2.60 -22.19
C MET A 1 -4.30 -3.43 -21.53
N ALA A 2 -5.51 -3.57 -22.12
CA ALA A 2 -6.61 -4.30 -21.48
C ALA A 2 -6.25 -5.76 -21.06
N GLY A 3 -5.53 -6.49 -21.91
CA GLY A 3 -5.13 -7.87 -21.59
C GLY A 3 -4.15 -8.01 -20.42
N LEU A 4 -3.25 -7.03 -20.23
CA LEU A 4 -2.34 -7.02 -19.07
C LEU A 4 -3.11 -6.77 -17.78
N PHE A 5 -4.04 -5.83 -17.80
CA PHE A 5 -4.91 -5.51 -16.67
C PHE A 5 -5.79 -6.71 -16.27
N GLU A 6 -6.39 -7.38 -17.24
CA GLU A 6 -7.19 -8.59 -17.00
C GLU A 6 -6.34 -9.72 -16.41
N LYS A 7 -5.10 -9.89 -16.89
CA LYS A 7 -4.15 -10.86 -16.33
C LYS A 7 -3.90 -10.59 -14.86
N ASP A 8 -3.61 -9.34 -14.47
CA ASP A 8 -3.29 -8.98 -13.10
C ASP A 8 -4.49 -9.12 -12.15
N ILE A 9 -5.69 -8.78 -12.61
CA ILE A 9 -6.94 -9.07 -11.86
C ILE A 9 -7.07 -10.58 -11.62
N ARG A 10 -6.87 -11.39 -12.65
CA ARG A 10 -6.96 -12.85 -12.52
C ARG A 10 -5.89 -13.42 -11.58
N LEU A 11 -4.68 -12.86 -11.58
CA LEU A 11 -3.60 -13.24 -10.64
C LEU A 11 -4.00 -12.97 -9.18
N ILE A 12 -4.55 -11.79 -8.90
CA ILE A 12 -5.04 -11.44 -7.55
C ILE A 12 -6.18 -12.38 -7.15
N LEU A 13 -7.18 -12.55 -7.99
CA LEU A 13 -8.36 -13.40 -7.68
C LEU A 13 -7.98 -14.88 -7.54
N ARG A 14 -6.95 -15.34 -8.23
CA ARG A 14 -6.42 -16.72 -8.08
C ARG A 14 -5.78 -16.91 -6.71
N ASN A 15 -5.20 -15.89 -6.13
CA ASN A 15 -4.58 -15.94 -4.80
C ASN A 15 -5.63 -15.68 -3.70
N LYS A 16 -6.63 -16.57 -3.61
CA LYS A 16 -7.77 -16.45 -2.70
C LYS A 16 -7.38 -16.25 -1.24
N GLN A 17 -6.28 -16.89 -0.81
CA GLN A 17 -5.80 -16.77 0.58
C GLN A 17 -5.43 -15.32 0.92
N MET A 18 -4.70 -14.63 0.04
CA MET A 18 -4.32 -13.24 0.22
C MET A 18 -5.53 -12.30 0.23
N VAL A 19 -6.47 -12.50 -0.70
CA VAL A 19 -7.70 -11.71 -0.74
C VAL A 19 -8.51 -11.87 0.54
N ILE A 20 -8.64 -13.11 1.05
CA ILE A 20 -9.35 -13.40 2.30
C ILE A 20 -8.64 -12.74 3.50
N VAL A 21 -7.31 -12.81 3.56
CA VAL A 21 -6.53 -12.17 4.64
C VAL A 21 -6.72 -10.66 4.65
N VAL A 22 -6.62 -10.00 3.48
CA VAL A 22 -6.82 -8.55 3.38
C VAL A 22 -8.25 -8.16 3.76
N ALA A 23 -9.25 -8.89 3.29
CA ALA A 23 -10.65 -8.64 3.63
C ALA A 23 -10.92 -8.85 5.14
N PHE A 24 -10.34 -9.90 5.73
CA PHE A 24 -10.46 -10.18 7.17
C PHE A 24 -9.78 -9.08 8.00
N MET A 25 -8.59 -8.63 7.60
CA MET A 25 -7.91 -7.51 8.26
C MET A 25 -8.73 -6.23 8.17
N ALA A 26 -9.27 -5.90 7.00
CA ALA A 26 -10.14 -4.73 6.82
C ALA A 26 -11.36 -4.79 7.74
N LEU A 27 -11.98 -5.96 7.86
CA LEU A 27 -13.13 -6.18 8.73
C LEU A 27 -12.76 -6.03 10.20
N MET A 28 -11.69 -6.68 10.66
CA MET A 28 -11.24 -6.60 12.05
C MET A 28 -10.85 -5.17 12.45
N MET A 29 -10.08 -4.48 11.62
CA MET A 29 -9.67 -3.11 11.90
C MET A 29 -10.85 -2.13 11.89
N SER A 30 -11.85 -2.35 11.02
CA SER A 30 -13.06 -1.52 10.95
C SER A 30 -13.91 -1.59 12.23
N PHE A 31 -13.80 -2.70 12.99
CA PHE A 31 -14.46 -2.81 14.29
C PHE A 31 -13.66 -2.22 15.46
N SER A 32 -12.36 -2.06 15.34
CA SER A 32 -11.47 -1.69 16.46
C SER A 32 -10.92 -0.28 16.37
N GLY A 33 -10.81 0.29 15.16
CA GLY A 33 -10.08 1.54 14.93
C GLY A 33 -10.93 2.74 14.57
N SER A 34 -10.30 3.91 14.56
CA SER A 34 -10.81 5.14 13.96
C SER A 34 -10.57 5.11 12.45
N ILE A 35 -11.42 5.81 11.67
CA ILE A 35 -11.30 5.83 10.20
C ILE A 35 -9.97 6.42 9.74
N ASP A 36 -9.43 7.39 10.48
CA ASP A 36 -8.18 8.09 10.18
C ASP A 36 -6.97 7.14 10.13
N MET A 37 -7.00 6.06 10.90
CA MET A 37 -5.96 5.04 10.89
C MET A 37 -6.31 3.89 9.95
N VAL A 38 -7.54 3.41 9.99
CA VAL A 38 -7.93 2.18 9.26
C VAL A 38 -7.86 2.38 7.75
N LEU A 39 -8.35 3.52 7.25
CA LEU A 39 -8.40 3.78 5.81
C LEU A 39 -7.01 3.88 5.17
N PRO A 40 -6.06 4.69 5.70
CA PRO A 40 -4.69 4.74 5.19
C PRO A 40 -3.98 3.38 5.25
N TYR A 41 -4.08 2.66 6.38
CA TYR A 41 -3.42 1.35 6.51
C TYR A 41 -3.91 0.36 5.47
N MET A 42 -5.22 0.23 5.30
CA MET A 42 -5.79 -0.71 4.33
C MET A 42 -5.48 -0.31 2.88
N THR A 43 -5.42 0.98 2.59
CA THR A 43 -4.97 1.48 1.28
C THR A 43 -3.52 1.09 1.01
N ILE A 44 -2.63 1.26 1.98
CA ILE A 44 -1.23 0.85 1.89
C ILE A 44 -1.13 -0.66 1.61
N PHE A 45 -1.85 -1.47 2.39
CA PHE A 45 -1.87 -2.93 2.18
C PHE A 45 -2.39 -3.32 0.80
N GLY A 46 -3.47 -2.69 0.33
CA GLY A 46 -4.02 -2.93 -1.00
C GLY A 46 -3.05 -2.56 -2.12
N THR A 47 -2.35 -1.44 -1.98
CA THR A 47 -1.32 -1.00 -2.93
C THR A 47 -0.14 -1.97 -2.95
N ILE A 48 0.41 -2.33 -1.79
CA ILE A 48 1.51 -3.31 -1.69
C ILE A 48 1.09 -4.67 -2.27
N PHE A 49 -0.14 -5.08 -2.01
CA PHE A 49 -0.68 -6.32 -2.56
C PHE A 49 -0.78 -6.27 -4.09
N SER A 50 -1.21 -5.15 -4.66
CA SER A 50 -1.25 -4.95 -6.11
C SER A 50 0.15 -4.93 -6.72
N VAL A 51 1.13 -4.29 -6.07
CA VAL A 51 2.53 -4.30 -6.48
C VAL A 51 3.11 -5.72 -6.50
N SER A 52 2.63 -6.63 -5.66
CA SER A 52 3.11 -8.02 -5.63
C SER A 52 2.86 -8.77 -6.94
N THR A 53 1.95 -8.30 -7.81
CA THR A 53 1.73 -8.89 -9.15
C THR A 53 2.98 -8.82 -10.03
N ILE A 54 3.84 -7.82 -9.83
CA ILE A 54 5.15 -7.70 -10.51
C ILE A 54 6.03 -8.90 -10.15
N SER A 55 6.01 -9.33 -8.88
CA SER A 55 6.76 -10.51 -8.43
C SER A 55 6.27 -11.80 -9.09
N PHE A 56 4.97 -11.92 -9.35
CA PHE A 56 4.43 -13.07 -10.08
C PHE A 56 4.82 -13.05 -11.56
N ASP A 57 4.93 -11.87 -12.17
CA ASP A 57 5.39 -11.74 -13.55
C ASP A 57 6.88 -12.12 -13.70
N GLU A 58 7.68 -11.92 -12.67
CA GLU A 58 9.10 -12.35 -12.65
C GLU A 58 9.23 -13.85 -12.38
N ALA A 59 8.36 -14.41 -11.56
CA ALA A 59 8.33 -15.85 -11.32
C ALA A 59 8.06 -16.59 -12.64
N ASP A 60 8.67 -17.77 -12.81
CA ASP A 60 8.48 -18.63 -13.97
C ASP A 60 8.87 -18.01 -15.34
N ASN A 61 9.76 -16.99 -15.33
CA ASN A 61 10.15 -16.23 -16.53
C ASN A 61 8.97 -15.57 -17.28
N GLY A 62 7.87 -15.27 -16.57
CA GLY A 62 6.69 -14.66 -17.15
C GLY A 62 6.96 -13.31 -17.80
N TYR A 63 7.93 -12.54 -17.28
CA TYR A 63 8.38 -11.30 -17.88
C TYR A 63 8.92 -11.47 -19.31
N SER A 64 9.75 -12.49 -19.53
CA SER A 64 10.26 -12.81 -20.87
C SER A 64 9.13 -13.17 -21.84
N TYR A 65 8.12 -13.89 -21.37
CA TYR A 65 6.92 -14.21 -22.16
C TYR A 65 6.10 -12.94 -22.49
N ILE A 66 5.88 -12.05 -21.52
CA ILE A 66 5.14 -10.79 -21.74
C ILE A 66 5.83 -9.96 -22.83
N MET A 67 7.16 -9.93 -22.88
CA MET A 67 7.92 -9.17 -23.87
C MET A 67 7.90 -9.80 -25.27
N THR A 68 7.40 -11.02 -25.44
CA THR A 68 7.11 -11.59 -26.78
C THR A 68 5.78 -11.12 -27.36
N LEU A 69 4.91 -10.54 -26.55
CA LEU A 69 3.66 -9.95 -27.00
C LEU A 69 3.91 -8.56 -27.62
N PRO A 70 3.00 -8.05 -28.45
CA PRO A 70 3.11 -6.72 -29.06
C PRO A 70 2.86 -5.60 -28.03
N VAL A 71 3.65 -5.59 -26.94
CA VAL A 71 3.58 -4.67 -25.83
C VAL A 71 4.96 -4.06 -25.60
N THR A 72 5.01 -2.72 -25.47
CA THR A 72 6.28 -2.06 -25.17
C THR A 72 6.56 -2.09 -23.65
N TYR A 73 7.85 -1.95 -23.28
CA TYR A 73 8.23 -1.81 -21.87
C TYR A 73 7.51 -0.65 -21.17
N LYS A 74 7.31 0.46 -21.90
CA LYS A 74 6.58 1.63 -21.36
C LYS A 74 5.11 1.31 -21.08
N ASP A 75 4.47 0.55 -21.95
CA ASP A 75 3.08 0.13 -21.77
C ASP A 75 2.93 -0.77 -20.54
N TYR A 76 3.90 -1.66 -20.32
CA TYR A 76 3.92 -2.53 -19.15
C TYR A 76 4.08 -1.73 -17.85
N VAL A 77 5.05 -0.80 -17.81
CA VAL A 77 5.27 0.04 -16.61
C VAL A 77 4.05 0.91 -16.32
N TYR A 78 3.48 1.54 -17.35
CA TYR A 78 2.30 2.39 -17.20
C TYR A 78 1.09 1.60 -16.70
N GLU A 79 0.90 0.39 -17.21
CA GLU A 79 -0.15 -0.52 -16.74
C GLU A 79 0.02 -0.85 -15.26
N LYS A 80 1.26 -1.15 -14.80
CA LYS A 80 1.52 -1.45 -13.38
C LYS A 80 1.17 -0.29 -12.47
N TYR A 81 1.53 0.94 -12.82
CA TYR A 81 1.12 2.11 -12.04
C TYR A 81 -0.40 2.25 -11.97
N MET A 82 -1.08 2.17 -13.11
CA MET A 82 -2.56 2.26 -13.13
C MET A 82 -3.22 1.14 -12.35
N PHE A 83 -2.69 -0.09 -12.46
CA PHE A 83 -3.24 -1.25 -11.76
C PHE A 83 -3.07 -1.13 -10.24
N CYS A 84 -1.89 -0.72 -9.78
CA CYS A 84 -1.61 -0.54 -8.36
C CYS A 84 -2.45 0.60 -7.75
N THR A 85 -2.55 1.73 -8.46
CA THR A 85 -3.43 2.84 -8.05
C THR A 85 -4.90 2.38 -7.94
N ALA A 86 -5.40 1.66 -8.93
CA ALA A 86 -6.75 1.11 -8.89
C ALA A 86 -6.93 0.13 -7.72
N GLY A 87 -5.94 -0.73 -7.45
CA GLY A 87 -5.93 -1.68 -6.34
C GLY A 87 -5.94 -1.00 -4.97
N GLY A 88 -5.14 0.04 -4.80
CA GLY A 88 -5.12 0.85 -3.58
C GLY A 88 -6.45 1.56 -3.33
N ILE A 89 -7.02 2.18 -4.36
CA ILE A 89 -8.34 2.83 -4.28
C ILE A 89 -9.43 1.79 -3.97
N ALA A 90 -9.42 0.65 -4.64
CA ALA A 90 -10.39 -0.42 -4.41
C ALA A 90 -10.32 -0.94 -2.96
N ALA A 91 -9.12 -1.15 -2.41
CA ALA A 91 -8.94 -1.53 -1.01
C ALA A 91 -9.47 -0.46 -0.05
N GLY A 92 -9.21 0.82 -0.33
CA GLY A 92 -9.76 1.94 0.45
C GLY A 92 -11.29 1.96 0.42
N LEU A 93 -11.91 1.79 -0.75
CA LEU A 93 -13.37 1.77 -0.90
C LEU A 93 -13.99 0.59 -0.15
N VAL A 94 -13.43 -0.60 -0.26
CA VAL A 94 -13.89 -1.79 0.47
C VAL A 94 -13.80 -1.57 1.98
N THR A 95 -12.69 -0.99 2.44
CA THR A 95 -12.50 -0.67 3.86
C THR A 95 -13.50 0.35 4.35
N MET A 96 -13.77 1.38 3.56
CA MET A 96 -14.78 2.40 3.88
C MET A 96 -16.18 1.79 4.04
N VAL A 97 -16.55 0.86 3.15
CA VAL A 97 -17.83 0.14 3.23
C VAL A 97 -17.91 -0.68 4.53
N PHE A 98 -16.87 -1.45 4.86
CA PHE A 98 -16.83 -2.21 6.11
C PHE A 98 -16.87 -1.32 7.35
N PHE A 99 -16.19 -0.18 7.32
CA PHE A 99 -16.21 0.79 8.40
C PHE A 99 -17.62 1.36 8.62
N LEU A 100 -18.31 1.77 7.56
CA LEU A 100 -19.68 2.26 7.64
C LEU A 100 -20.66 1.22 8.18
N ILE A 101 -20.52 -0.03 7.76
CA ILE A 101 -21.31 -1.15 8.29
C ILE A 101 -21.00 -1.35 9.79
N GLY A 102 -19.73 -1.36 10.16
CA GLY A 102 -19.30 -1.54 11.55
C GLY A 102 -19.78 -0.43 12.48
N THR A 103 -19.76 0.83 12.06
CA THR A 103 -20.29 1.98 12.82
C THR A 103 -21.81 1.95 12.91
N GLY A 104 -22.49 1.54 11.84
CA GLY A 104 -23.94 1.33 11.85
C GLY A 104 -24.38 0.27 12.87
N ILE A 105 -23.66 -0.86 12.97
CA ILE A 105 -23.94 -1.90 13.96
C ILE A 105 -23.69 -1.42 15.40
N ARG A 106 -22.65 -0.61 15.60
CA ARG A 106 -22.29 -0.07 16.93
C ARG A 106 -23.15 1.13 17.36
N GLY A 107 -23.92 1.71 16.46
CA GLY A 107 -24.70 2.92 16.72
C GLY A 107 -23.83 4.17 16.98
N THR A 108 -22.56 4.15 16.53
CA THR A 108 -21.65 5.29 16.68
C THR A 108 -21.84 6.28 15.55
N ALA A 109 -22.00 7.57 15.89
CA ALA A 109 -22.07 8.61 14.88
C ALA A 109 -20.70 8.76 14.18
N VAL A 110 -20.72 8.76 12.86
CA VAL A 110 -19.51 9.02 12.05
C VAL A 110 -19.47 10.50 11.73
N VAL A 111 -18.37 11.15 12.06
CA VAL A 111 -18.15 12.56 11.73
C VAL A 111 -17.71 12.64 10.27
N THR A 112 -18.46 13.37 9.45
CA THR A 112 -18.20 13.47 8.00
C THR A 112 -16.82 14.08 7.69
N SER A 113 -16.33 14.98 8.57
CA SER A 113 -15.00 15.57 8.45
C SER A 113 -13.88 14.52 8.52
N ASP A 114 -14.02 13.52 9.38
CA ASP A 114 -13.00 12.48 9.57
C ASP A 114 -12.90 11.58 8.32
N ILE A 115 -14.05 11.25 7.73
CA ILE A 115 -14.09 10.53 6.45
C ILE A 115 -13.40 11.33 5.35
N LEU A 116 -13.68 12.62 5.27
CA LEU A 116 -13.12 13.48 4.23
C LEU A 116 -11.59 13.61 4.39
N MET A 117 -11.12 13.85 5.61
CA MET A 117 -9.70 13.91 5.92
C MET A 117 -8.98 12.60 5.60
N ALA A 118 -9.54 11.47 6.02
CA ALA A 118 -9.00 10.16 5.70
C ALA A 118 -8.97 9.91 4.18
N ALA A 119 -10.01 10.27 3.45
CA ALA A 119 -10.08 10.10 1.99
C ALA A 119 -9.03 10.94 1.24
N VAL A 120 -8.77 12.17 1.69
CA VAL A 120 -7.76 13.05 1.08
C VAL A 120 -6.34 12.47 1.23
N THR A 121 -6.07 11.72 2.31
CA THR A 121 -4.75 11.10 2.53
C THR A 121 -4.48 9.89 1.64
N VAL A 122 -5.52 9.25 1.09
CA VAL A 122 -5.40 8.01 0.29
C VAL A 122 -4.54 8.18 -0.96
N LEU A 123 -4.83 9.19 -1.78
CA LEU A 123 -4.12 9.39 -3.07
C LEU A 123 -2.62 9.71 -2.88
N PRO A 124 -2.23 10.65 -2.00
CA PRO A 124 -0.81 10.89 -1.75
C PRO A 124 -0.06 9.65 -1.26
N LEU A 125 -0.67 8.85 -0.38
CA LEU A 125 -0.06 7.62 0.12
C LEU A 125 0.16 6.59 -0.99
N ILE A 126 -0.83 6.37 -1.85
CA ILE A 126 -0.68 5.48 -3.00
C ILE A 126 0.49 5.93 -3.87
N VAL A 127 0.52 7.21 -4.26
CA VAL A 127 1.57 7.76 -5.14
C VAL A 127 2.96 7.62 -4.51
N ILE A 128 3.10 7.89 -3.22
CA ILE A 128 4.39 7.74 -2.51
C ILE A 128 4.84 6.28 -2.55
N ILE A 129 3.96 5.35 -2.22
CA ILE A 129 4.30 3.92 -2.18
C ILE A 129 4.66 3.39 -3.56
N GLU A 130 3.88 3.72 -4.57
CA GLU A 130 4.14 3.30 -5.95
C GLU A 130 5.44 3.86 -6.50
N SER A 131 5.74 5.13 -6.21
CA SER A 131 6.97 5.80 -6.65
C SER A 131 8.24 5.11 -6.13
N PHE A 132 8.15 4.44 -4.98
CA PHE A 132 9.27 3.69 -4.41
C PHE A 132 9.23 2.21 -4.78
N LEU A 133 8.10 1.54 -4.58
CA LEU A 133 8.03 0.09 -4.71
C LEU A 133 8.12 -0.39 -6.15
N ILE A 134 7.43 0.26 -7.09
CA ILE A 134 7.42 -0.18 -8.49
C ILE A 134 8.80 -0.11 -9.13
N PRO A 135 9.55 1.02 -9.07
CA PRO A 135 10.90 1.08 -9.63
C PRO A 135 11.88 0.11 -8.97
N VAL A 136 11.79 -0.04 -7.64
CA VAL A 136 12.65 -0.98 -6.90
C VAL A 136 12.39 -2.41 -7.36
N GLN A 137 11.13 -2.79 -7.50
CA GLN A 137 10.76 -4.15 -7.88
C GLN A 137 11.10 -4.47 -9.33
N LEU A 138 10.88 -3.52 -10.24
CA LEU A 138 11.23 -3.66 -11.66
C LEU A 138 12.76 -3.71 -11.89
N ARG A 139 13.55 -2.98 -11.09
CA ARG A 139 15.00 -2.90 -11.27
C ARG A 139 15.76 -4.04 -10.60
N PHE A 140 15.34 -4.44 -9.41
CA PHE A 140 16.10 -5.38 -8.58
C PHE A 140 15.52 -6.80 -8.56
N GLY A 141 14.30 -6.97 -9.07
CA GLY A 141 13.58 -8.23 -9.03
C GLY A 141 13.11 -8.64 -7.63
N ASN A 142 12.33 -9.70 -7.55
CA ASN A 142 11.65 -10.12 -6.32
C ASN A 142 12.61 -10.42 -5.16
N SER A 143 13.72 -11.13 -5.42
CA SER A 143 14.63 -11.55 -4.36
C SER A 143 15.43 -10.39 -3.77
N LYS A 144 15.90 -9.47 -4.59
CA LYS A 144 16.73 -8.33 -4.16
C LYS A 144 15.87 -7.16 -3.68
N SER A 145 14.68 -6.96 -4.23
CA SER A 145 13.76 -5.90 -3.80
C SER A 145 13.32 -6.07 -2.34
N ARG A 146 13.11 -7.30 -1.88
CA ARG A 146 12.79 -7.58 -0.46
C ARG A 146 13.90 -7.10 0.48
N ILE A 147 15.15 -7.41 0.14
CA ILE A 147 16.32 -6.97 0.93
C ILE A 147 16.41 -5.44 0.92
N PHE A 148 16.21 -4.81 -0.25
CA PHE A 148 16.24 -3.36 -0.36
C PHE A 148 15.13 -2.68 0.45
N ILE A 149 13.90 -3.21 0.42
CA ILE A 149 12.79 -2.72 1.22
C ILE A 149 13.08 -2.88 2.71
N MET A 150 13.65 -4.00 3.15
CA MET A 150 14.04 -4.21 4.55
C MET A 150 15.11 -3.21 5.01
N ILE A 151 16.11 -2.94 4.17
CA ILE A 151 17.14 -1.92 4.45
C ILE A 151 16.50 -0.53 4.54
N LEU A 152 15.60 -0.20 3.63
CA LEU A 152 14.91 1.09 3.60
C LEU A 152 14.05 1.29 4.85
N ILE A 153 13.27 0.29 5.24
CA ILE A 153 12.48 0.33 6.48
C ILE A 153 13.41 0.48 7.70
N GLY A 154 14.50 -0.28 7.75
CA GLY A 154 15.50 -0.16 8.81
C GLY A 154 16.12 1.25 8.88
N ALA A 155 16.43 1.86 7.73
CA ALA A 155 16.96 3.21 7.66
C ALA A 155 15.94 4.26 8.13
N VAL A 156 14.65 4.09 7.77
CA VAL A 156 13.57 4.97 8.25
C VAL A 156 13.41 4.87 9.76
N ILE A 157 13.38 3.66 10.31
CA ILE A 157 13.29 3.46 11.78
C ILE A 157 14.50 4.07 12.48
N ALA A 158 15.70 3.83 11.95
CA ALA A 158 16.92 4.42 12.50
C ALA A 158 16.91 5.95 12.46
N SER A 159 16.43 6.55 11.36
CA SER A 159 16.33 8.01 11.23
C SER A 159 15.34 8.61 12.23
N VAL A 160 14.18 7.98 12.43
CA VAL A 160 13.19 8.41 13.42
C VAL A 160 13.79 8.34 14.83
N TYR A 161 14.48 7.25 15.17
CA TYR A 161 15.14 7.10 16.47
C TYR A 161 16.22 8.15 16.71
N VAL A 162 17.03 8.47 15.68
CA VAL A 162 18.06 9.53 15.77
C VAL A 162 17.43 10.89 15.97
N ILE A 163 16.36 11.21 15.22
CA ILE A 163 15.66 12.49 15.35
C ILE A 163 15.07 12.64 16.75
N ASP A 164 14.38 11.61 17.26
CA ASP A 164 13.79 11.62 18.59
C ASP A 164 14.84 11.85 19.70
N ARG A 165 15.99 11.21 19.57
CA ARG A 165 17.11 11.40 20.49
C ARG A 165 17.70 12.81 20.43
N VAL A 166 17.89 13.36 19.22
CA VAL A 166 18.42 14.72 19.02
C VAL A 166 17.44 15.76 19.55
N VAL A 167 16.15 15.59 19.30
CA VAL A 167 15.11 16.51 19.82
C VAL A 167 15.04 16.44 21.34
N GLY A 168 15.08 15.24 21.92
CA GLY A 168 15.09 15.05 23.37
C GLY A 168 16.31 15.69 24.06
N ASP A 169 17.52 15.56 23.48
CA ASP A 169 18.73 16.20 23.97
C ASP A 169 18.67 17.74 23.89
N VAL A 170 18.00 18.28 22.87
CA VAL A 170 17.80 19.74 22.71
C VAL A 170 16.80 20.28 23.76
N GLU A 171 15.70 19.57 23.97
CA GLU A 171 14.70 19.95 25.00
C GLU A 171 15.31 19.90 26.42
N GLN A 172 16.12 18.90 26.70
CA GLN A 172 16.76 18.76 28.01
C GLN A 172 17.78 19.88 28.28
N LYS A 173 18.57 20.24 27.27
CA LYS A 173 19.50 21.39 27.36
C LYS A 173 18.77 22.73 27.47
N ALA A 174 17.63 22.90 26.79
CA ALA A 174 16.84 24.11 26.90
C ALA A 174 16.21 24.27 28.31
N ALA A 175 15.85 23.16 28.95
CA ALA A 175 15.32 23.16 30.32
C ALA A 175 16.40 23.42 31.41
N GLU A 176 17.69 23.13 31.13
CA GLU A 176 18.80 23.43 32.04
C GLU A 176 19.26 24.91 32.02
N VAL A 177 18.85 25.68 31.02
CA VAL A 177 19.25 27.10 30.83
C VAL A 177 18.22 28.09 31.41
N ILE A 178 17.04 27.61 31.83
CA ILE A 178 15.97 28.40 32.46
C ILE A 178 15.98 28.17 33.98
#